data_bb14457e418ec8b8f74dba1c1212a96b
#
_entry.id   bb14457e418ec8b8f74dba1c1212a96b
#
_cell.length_a   1.000
_cell.length_b   1.000
_cell.length_c   1.000
_cell.angle_alpha   90.00
_cell.angle_beta   90.00
_cell.angle_gamma   90.00
#
_symmetry.space_group_name_H-M   'P 1'
#
loop_
_entity.id
_entity.type
_entity.pdbx_description
1 polymer ?
#
loop_
_entity_poly.entity_id
_entity_poly.type
_entity_poly.pdbx_seq_one_letter_code
_entity_poly.pdbx_strand_id
1 'polypeptide(L)'
;YNKRRGYFNFGGGTYLNLNGDVGYHILSTDKDKLNIWFSHRSTNGKVKYIDTDFDKVKAKLNDNLGGLNFKHAFEKLSLDMGIKYGYSAFNYYGLPVYSPESSVALVPENFDRETNQVNQAIQAKIGVESKEDAPVGYLLDLGYTNFSHKYALSKEQDGPTEHTFDVKFDLNARFGGEQRIGLGGNVEYFNYSLPTMGGQEYLEFENHAEATLSPYYKVSGDNWNLKLGANIMFVTGDNSKFMASPNITADVEVADKTQLYPVSYTHLTLPTT
;
A
#
# COMPACT_ATOMS: atom_id res chain seq x y z
N TYR A 1 -34.76 2.51 8.58
CA TYR A 1 -33.63 2.00 7.76
C TYR A 1 -33.06 0.77 8.46
N ASN A 2 -33.26 -0.41 7.88
CA ASN A 2 -32.58 -1.62 8.30
C ASN A 2 -31.09 -1.45 7.96
N LYS A 3 -30.29 -1.04 8.94
CA LYS A 3 -28.83 -0.94 8.76
C LYS A 3 -28.26 -2.34 8.60
N ARG A 4 -27.96 -2.72 7.37
CA ARG A 4 -27.28 -3.98 7.10
C ARG A 4 -25.92 -3.95 7.78
N ARG A 5 -25.66 -4.90 8.68
CA ARG A 5 -24.42 -4.98 9.44
C ARG A 5 -23.31 -5.74 8.73
N GLY A 6 -23.63 -6.43 7.67
CA GLY A 6 -22.64 -7.21 6.97
C GLY A 6 -23.05 -7.54 5.55
N TYR A 7 -22.09 -8.07 4.82
CA TYR A 7 -22.27 -8.59 3.48
C TYR A 7 -21.55 -9.94 3.35
N PHE A 8 -22.04 -10.76 2.47
CA PHE A 8 -21.42 -11.98 2.02
C PHE A 8 -21.59 -12.07 0.50
N ASN A 9 -20.50 -12.34 -0.21
CA ASN A 9 -20.48 -12.52 -1.63
C ASN A 9 -19.71 -13.80 -1.96
N PHE A 10 -20.24 -14.63 -2.84
CA PHE A 10 -19.59 -15.87 -3.24
C PHE A 10 -19.80 -16.12 -4.72
N GLY A 11 -18.73 -16.56 -5.39
CA GLY A 11 -18.73 -16.94 -6.78
C GLY A 11 -17.90 -18.18 -7.03
N GLY A 12 -18.31 -19.01 -7.97
CA GLY A 12 -17.55 -20.18 -8.36
C GLY A 12 -17.53 -20.36 -9.88
N GLY A 13 -16.48 -20.94 -10.40
CA GLY A 13 -16.28 -21.14 -11.83
C GLY A 13 -15.47 -22.39 -12.17
N THR A 14 -15.19 -22.55 -13.45
CA THR A 14 -14.33 -23.63 -13.96
C THR A 14 -12.92 -23.54 -13.37
N TYR A 15 -12.16 -24.60 -13.41
CA TYR A 15 -10.81 -24.70 -12.81
C TYR A 15 -10.77 -24.44 -11.31
N LEU A 16 -11.82 -24.82 -10.58
CA LEU A 16 -11.99 -24.54 -9.16
C LEU A 16 -11.75 -23.05 -8.82
N ASN A 17 -12.20 -22.15 -9.70
CA ASN A 17 -12.25 -20.74 -9.38
C ASN A 17 -13.28 -20.50 -8.29
N LEU A 18 -12.82 -20.08 -7.13
CA LEU A 18 -13.65 -19.70 -6.00
C LEU A 18 -13.31 -18.27 -5.60
N ASN A 19 -14.33 -17.44 -5.44
CA ASN A 19 -14.21 -16.08 -4.92
C ASN A 19 -15.21 -15.95 -3.77
N GLY A 20 -14.75 -15.42 -2.65
CA GLY A 20 -15.60 -15.19 -1.49
C GLY A 20 -15.17 -13.93 -0.75
N ASP A 21 -16.13 -13.07 -0.45
CA ASP A 21 -15.93 -11.87 0.32
C ASP A 21 -16.94 -11.81 1.44
N VAL A 22 -16.50 -11.54 2.66
CA VAL A 22 -17.36 -11.32 3.81
C VAL A 22 -16.90 -10.11 4.61
N GLY A 23 -17.83 -9.34 5.07
CA GLY A 23 -17.54 -8.23 5.97
C GLY A 23 -18.66 -8.04 6.96
N TYR A 24 -18.30 -7.68 8.19
CA TYR A 24 -19.25 -7.48 9.27
C TYR A 24 -18.86 -6.33 10.18
N HIS A 25 -19.84 -5.49 10.50
CA HIS A 25 -19.71 -4.43 11.49
C HIS A 25 -20.06 -4.97 12.88
N ILE A 26 -19.05 -5.31 13.66
CA ILE A 26 -19.20 -5.82 15.03
C ILE A 26 -19.75 -4.71 15.93
N LEU A 27 -19.16 -3.51 15.85
CA LEU A 27 -19.63 -2.30 16.51
C LEU A 27 -19.95 -1.23 15.46
N SER A 28 -21.08 -0.57 15.62
CA SER A 28 -21.52 0.54 14.77
C SER A 28 -22.36 1.49 15.60
N THR A 29 -21.69 2.25 16.45
CA THR A 29 -22.26 3.33 17.26
C THR A 29 -21.81 4.68 16.71
N ASP A 30 -22.28 5.76 17.31
CA ASP A 30 -21.82 7.11 16.94
C ASP A 30 -20.34 7.34 17.31
N LYS A 31 -19.85 6.64 18.34
CA LYS A 31 -18.47 6.77 18.82
C LYS A 31 -17.56 5.63 18.38
N ASP A 32 -18.10 4.41 18.30
CA ASP A 32 -17.30 3.21 18.05
C ASP A 32 -17.68 2.54 16.73
N LYS A 33 -16.69 2.21 15.95
CA LYS A 33 -16.83 1.39 14.73
C LYS A 33 -15.79 0.30 14.77
N LEU A 34 -16.23 -0.95 14.72
CA LEU A 34 -15.35 -2.12 14.64
C LEU A 34 -15.82 -2.99 13.48
N ASN A 35 -14.96 -3.15 12.49
CA ASN A 35 -15.23 -3.92 11.30
C ASN A 35 -14.24 -5.08 11.19
N ILE A 36 -14.73 -6.23 10.78
CA ILE A 36 -13.94 -7.37 10.36
C ILE A 36 -14.32 -7.73 8.92
N TRP A 37 -13.35 -8.11 8.13
CA TRP A 37 -13.58 -8.52 6.76
C TRP A 37 -12.56 -9.57 6.32
N PHE A 38 -12.98 -10.39 5.35
CA PHE A 38 -12.14 -11.42 4.75
C PHE A 38 -12.50 -11.59 3.28
N SER A 39 -11.48 -11.78 2.43
CA SER A 39 -11.59 -12.05 1.01
C SER A 39 -10.76 -13.26 0.66
N HIS A 40 -11.32 -14.13 -0.15
CA HIS A 40 -10.68 -15.34 -0.67
C HIS A 40 -10.80 -15.40 -2.18
N ARG A 41 -9.70 -15.72 -2.86
CA ARG A 41 -9.66 -16.06 -4.28
C ARG A 41 -8.79 -17.28 -4.50
N SER A 42 -9.30 -18.24 -5.24
CA SER A 42 -8.51 -19.40 -5.59
C SER A 42 -8.80 -19.90 -6.99
N THR A 43 -7.80 -20.52 -7.56
CA THR A 43 -7.93 -21.30 -8.79
C THR A 43 -7.02 -22.53 -8.71
N ASN A 44 -7.43 -23.64 -9.31
CA ASN A 44 -6.62 -24.85 -9.38
C ASN A 44 -7.01 -25.63 -10.62
N GLY A 45 -6.30 -25.44 -11.68
CA GLY A 45 -6.62 -26.05 -12.97
C GLY A 45 -5.39 -26.42 -13.78
N LYS A 46 -5.58 -27.18 -14.83
CA LYS A 46 -4.53 -27.50 -15.79
C LYS A 46 -4.66 -26.59 -17.00
N VAL A 47 -3.64 -25.81 -17.26
CA VAL A 47 -3.54 -24.90 -18.41
C VAL A 47 -2.78 -25.57 -19.53
N LYS A 48 -3.28 -25.47 -20.76
CA LYS A 48 -2.61 -25.94 -21.96
C LYS A 48 -1.84 -24.77 -22.57
N TYR A 49 -0.59 -25.02 -22.96
CA TYR A 49 0.17 -24.04 -23.72
C TYR A 49 -0.37 -23.89 -25.14
N ILE A 50 -0.12 -22.76 -25.77
CA ILE A 50 -0.46 -22.51 -27.19
C ILE A 50 0.32 -23.48 -28.07
N ASP A 51 1.59 -23.69 -27.76
CA ASP A 51 2.41 -24.71 -28.39
C ASP A 51 2.02 -26.11 -27.87
N THR A 52 1.68 -26.99 -28.80
CA THR A 52 1.12 -28.32 -28.50
C THR A 52 2.16 -29.34 -28.06
N ASP A 53 3.45 -29.04 -28.22
CA ASP A 53 4.56 -29.92 -27.86
C ASP A 53 4.84 -29.96 -26.35
N PHE A 54 4.21 -29.09 -25.60
CA PHE A 54 4.35 -29.04 -24.15
C PHE A 54 3.13 -29.63 -23.42
N ASP A 55 3.42 -30.35 -22.37
CA ASP A 55 2.41 -30.89 -21.48
C ASP A 55 1.61 -29.79 -20.75
N LYS A 56 0.37 -30.14 -20.37
CA LYS A 56 -0.45 -29.26 -19.54
C LYS A 56 0.21 -29.05 -18.19
N VAL A 57 0.33 -27.79 -17.77
CA VAL A 57 0.86 -27.40 -16.48
C VAL A 57 -0.27 -27.04 -15.51
N LYS A 58 -0.06 -27.30 -14.24
CA LYS A 58 -0.98 -26.93 -13.17
C LYS A 58 -0.82 -25.44 -12.85
N ALA A 59 -1.91 -24.68 -12.96
CA ALA A 59 -1.98 -23.30 -12.49
C ALA A 59 -2.73 -23.27 -11.17
N LYS A 60 -2.07 -22.82 -10.11
CA LYS A 60 -2.62 -22.74 -8.75
C LYS A 60 -2.49 -21.31 -8.24
N LEU A 61 -3.56 -20.85 -7.63
CA LEU A 61 -3.61 -19.60 -6.88
C LEU A 61 -4.48 -19.80 -5.65
N ASN A 62 -4.03 -19.28 -4.53
CA ASN A 62 -4.79 -19.26 -3.28
C ASN A 62 -4.46 -17.97 -2.54
N ASP A 63 -5.30 -16.93 -2.77
CA ASP A 63 -5.18 -15.63 -2.16
C ASP A 63 -6.18 -15.48 -1.03
N ASN A 64 -5.69 -15.04 0.10
CA ASN A 64 -6.49 -14.75 1.28
C ASN A 64 -6.08 -13.40 1.84
N LEU A 65 -7.03 -12.53 2.09
CA LEU A 65 -6.80 -11.22 2.67
C LEU A 65 -7.86 -10.98 3.73
N GLY A 66 -7.44 -10.63 4.92
CA GLY A 66 -8.36 -10.33 6.01
C GLY A 66 -7.88 -9.17 6.86
N GLY A 67 -8.79 -8.53 7.55
CA GLY A 67 -8.44 -7.40 8.38
C GLY A 67 -9.50 -7.04 9.39
N LEU A 68 -9.06 -6.24 10.33
CA LEU A 68 -9.86 -5.64 11.38
C LEU A 68 -9.54 -4.15 11.42
N ASN A 69 -10.59 -3.31 11.49
CA ASN A 69 -10.45 -1.87 11.63
C ASN A 69 -11.32 -1.42 12.82
N PHE A 70 -10.71 -0.68 13.71
CA PHE A 70 -11.37 -0.06 14.84
C PHE A 70 -11.22 1.45 14.78
N LYS A 71 -12.31 2.18 15.02
CA LYS A 71 -12.32 3.63 15.16
C LYS A 71 -13.09 4.02 16.40
N HIS A 72 -12.50 4.90 17.21
CA HIS A 72 -13.16 5.51 18.35
C HIS A 72 -13.13 7.03 18.26
N ALA A 73 -14.29 7.66 18.45
CA ALA A 73 -14.42 9.11 18.44
C ALA A 73 -14.52 9.63 19.88
N PHE A 74 -13.43 10.18 20.39
CA PHE A 74 -13.40 10.94 21.63
C PHE A 74 -14.02 12.33 21.43
N GLU A 75 -14.15 13.11 22.50
CA GLU A 75 -14.66 14.48 22.42
C GLU A 75 -13.77 15.39 21.57
N LYS A 76 -12.44 15.30 21.73
CA LYS A 76 -11.45 16.21 21.11
C LYS A 76 -10.63 15.59 19.99
N LEU A 77 -10.62 14.26 19.87
CA LEU A 77 -9.85 13.54 18.88
C LEU A 77 -10.56 12.28 18.41
N SER A 78 -10.09 11.68 17.34
CA SER A 78 -10.43 10.32 16.92
C SER A 78 -9.21 9.43 16.91
N LEU A 79 -9.40 8.17 17.27
CA LEU A 79 -8.42 7.09 17.20
C LEU A 79 -8.84 6.14 16.08
N ASP A 80 -7.93 5.78 15.21
CA ASP A 80 -8.11 4.78 14.14
C ASP A 80 -7.04 3.71 14.30
N MET A 81 -7.42 2.45 14.31
CA MET A 81 -6.51 1.31 14.38
C MET A 81 -6.89 0.27 13.35
N GLY A 82 -5.90 -0.36 12.74
CA GLY A 82 -6.14 -1.41 11.77
C GLY A 82 -5.04 -2.46 11.77
N ILE A 83 -5.43 -3.69 11.53
CA ILE A 83 -4.53 -4.78 11.22
C ILE A 83 -5.04 -5.50 9.99
N LYS A 84 -4.14 -5.87 9.10
CA LYS A 84 -4.43 -6.56 7.85
C LYS A 84 -3.40 -7.65 7.63
N TYR A 85 -3.85 -8.83 7.23
CA TYR A 85 -2.98 -9.95 6.88
C TYR A 85 -3.37 -10.48 5.51
N GLY A 86 -2.37 -10.63 4.67
CA GLY A 86 -2.46 -11.23 3.34
C GLY A 86 -1.61 -12.48 3.22
N TYR A 87 -2.16 -13.48 2.58
CA TYR A 87 -1.49 -14.71 2.24
C TYR A 87 -1.82 -15.08 0.79
N SER A 88 -0.79 -15.23 -0.04
CA SER A 88 -0.93 -15.63 -1.44
C SER A 88 -0.01 -16.80 -1.72
N ALA A 89 -0.57 -17.92 -2.13
CA ALA A 89 0.18 -19.10 -2.58
C ALA A 89 -0.13 -19.34 -4.05
N PHE A 90 0.90 -19.43 -4.86
CA PHE A 90 0.78 -19.65 -6.30
C PHE A 90 1.95 -20.46 -6.82
N ASN A 91 1.86 -20.95 -8.05
CA ASN A 91 2.99 -21.54 -8.75
C ASN A 91 3.28 -20.81 -10.05
N TYR A 92 4.51 -20.88 -10.48
CA TYR A 92 4.91 -20.36 -11.78
C TYR A 92 4.53 -21.38 -12.87
N TYR A 93 3.74 -20.97 -13.86
CA TYR A 93 3.28 -21.85 -14.92
C TYR A 93 3.74 -21.41 -16.32
N GLY A 94 4.43 -20.28 -16.41
CA GLY A 94 4.97 -19.79 -17.68
C GLY A 94 6.13 -20.64 -18.22
N LEU A 95 6.35 -20.62 -19.52
CA LEU A 95 7.57 -21.14 -20.15
C LEU A 95 8.67 -20.08 -20.07
N PRO A 96 9.95 -20.49 -19.91
CA PRO A 96 11.04 -19.55 -20.04
C PRO A 96 11.07 -19.02 -21.49
N VAL A 97 11.20 -17.71 -21.61
CA VAL A 97 11.43 -17.09 -22.92
C VAL A 97 12.92 -17.26 -23.24
N TYR A 98 13.23 -18.06 -24.23
CA TYR A 98 14.57 -18.11 -24.78
C TYR A 98 14.73 -16.96 -25.77
N SER A 99 15.67 -16.06 -25.50
CA SER A 99 16.16 -15.18 -26.57
C SER A 99 17.11 -15.99 -27.47
N PRO A 100 16.91 -16.03 -28.78
CA PRO A 100 17.81 -16.72 -29.70
C PRO A 100 19.26 -16.22 -29.64
N GLU A 101 19.46 -15.00 -29.12
CA GLU A 101 20.76 -14.33 -29.04
C GLU A 101 21.47 -14.53 -27.69
N SER A 102 20.77 -15.00 -26.65
CA SER A 102 21.36 -15.27 -25.34
C SER A 102 21.24 -16.75 -24.99
N SER A 103 22.38 -17.41 -24.86
CA SER A 103 22.49 -18.80 -24.40
C SER A 103 22.22 -18.94 -22.88
N VAL A 104 21.77 -17.89 -22.22
CA VAL A 104 21.50 -17.87 -20.79
C VAL A 104 20.01 -18.12 -20.56
N ALA A 105 19.68 -19.25 -19.95
CA ALA A 105 18.33 -19.51 -19.47
C ALA A 105 18.02 -18.51 -18.34
N LEU A 106 16.97 -17.71 -18.54
CA LEU A 106 16.50 -16.71 -17.53
C LEU A 106 15.92 -17.36 -16.28
N VAL A 107 15.71 -18.67 -16.28
CA VAL A 107 15.20 -19.43 -15.14
C VAL A 107 16.21 -20.55 -14.84
N PRO A 108 16.67 -20.70 -13.59
CA PRO A 108 17.56 -21.78 -13.19
C PRO A 108 17.02 -23.15 -13.59
N GLU A 109 17.90 -24.03 -14.04
CA GLU A 109 17.56 -25.38 -14.50
C GLU A 109 16.81 -26.20 -13.41
N ASN A 110 17.04 -25.88 -12.15
CA ASN A 110 16.45 -26.54 -10.98
C ASN A 110 15.15 -25.85 -10.50
N PHE A 111 14.60 -24.90 -11.23
CA PHE A 111 13.38 -24.23 -10.83
C PHE A 111 12.16 -25.13 -11.07
N ASP A 112 11.62 -25.67 -9.97
CA ASP A 112 10.42 -26.49 -10.01
C ASP A 112 9.16 -25.62 -10.14
N ARG A 113 8.56 -25.61 -11.33
CA ARG A 113 7.35 -24.86 -11.65
C ARG A 113 6.12 -25.30 -10.85
N GLU A 114 6.09 -26.50 -10.33
CA GLU A 114 4.99 -26.98 -9.51
C GLU A 114 5.12 -26.59 -8.04
N THR A 115 6.29 -26.11 -7.61
CA THR A 115 6.51 -25.61 -6.25
C THR A 115 5.64 -24.38 -5.99
N ASN A 116 4.91 -24.41 -4.89
CA ASN A 116 4.12 -23.27 -4.47
C ASN A 116 5.03 -22.17 -3.93
N GLN A 117 5.04 -21.03 -4.57
CA GLN A 117 5.54 -19.80 -4.02
C GLN A 117 4.53 -19.24 -3.03
N VAL A 118 5.00 -18.61 -1.98
CA VAL A 118 4.14 -17.99 -0.96
C VAL A 118 4.59 -16.56 -0.68
N ASN A 119 3.65 -15.64 -0.79
CA ASN A 119 3.79 -14.27 -0.30
C ASN A 119 2.95 -14.09 0.95
N GLN A 120 3.50 -13.44 1.94
CA GLN A 120 2.78 -13.06 3.15
C GLN A 120 3.02 -11.57 3.42
N ALA A 121 1.97 -10.91 3.88
CA ALA A 121 2.07 -9.53 4.32
C ALA A 121 1.24 -9.32 5.58
N ILE A 122 1.83 -8.69 6.58
CA ILE A 122 1.10 -8.18 7.74
C ILE A 122 1.26 -6.67 7.77
N GLN A 123 0.17 -5.97 8.00
CA GLN A 123 0.13 -4.52 8.09
C GLN A 123 -0.61 -4.13 9.36
N ALA A 124 0.00 -3.29 10.17
CA ALA A 124 -0.62 -2.70 11.35
C ALA A 124 -0.53 -1.19 11.26
N LYS A 125 -1.59 -0.50 11.65
CA LYS A 125 -1.61 0.96 11.72
C LYS A 125 -2.34 1.45 12.96
N ILE A 126 -1.90 2.60 13.46
CA ILE A 126 -2.58 3.36 14.49
C ILE A 126 -2.50 4.84 14.16
N GLY A 127 -3.62 5.54 14.22
CA GLY A 127 -3.71 6.95 13.91
C GLY A 127 -4.51 7.70 14.95
N VAL A 128 -4.12 8.93 15.19
CA VAL A 128 -4.86 9.90 15.99
C VAL A 128 -5.02 11.19 15.21
N GLU A 129 -6.20 11.76 15.26
CA GLU A 129 -6.54 13.00 14.56
C GLU A 129 -7.39 13.89 15.46
N SER A 130 -7.06 15.17 15.51
CA SER A 130 -7.87 16.17 16.20
C SER A 130 -9.22 16.37 15.52
N LYS A 131 -10.20 16.89 16.25
CA LYS A 131 -11.46 17.35 15.62
C LYS A 131 -11.19 18.55 14.71
N GLU A 132 -12.03 18.70 13.69
CA GLU A 132 -11.87 19.70 12.64
C GLU A 132 -11.97 21.15 13.18
N ASP A 133 -12.75 21.36 14.25
CA ASP A 133 -12.95 22.64 14.92
C ASP A 133 -11.84 23.02 15.90
N ALA A 134 -10.87 22.15 16.11
CA ALA A 134 -9.77 22.41 17.02
C ALA A 134 -8.93 23.63 16.55
N PRO A 135 -8.56 24.54 17.46
CA PRO A 135 -7.71 25.69 17.12
C PRO A 135 -6.30 25.26 16.67
N VAL A 136 -5.80 24.15 17.20
CA VAL A 136 -4.61 23.45 16.78
C VAL A 136 -5.04 22.09 16.27
N GLY A 137 -4.91 21.88 14.96
CA GLY A 137 -5.17 20.60 14.33
C GLY A 137 -3.91 19.74 14.33
N TYR A 138 -4.08 18.45 14.57
CA TYR A 138 -3.01 17.48 14.46
C TYR A 138 -3.51 16.15 13.91
N LEU A 139 -2.65 15.48 13.18
CA LEU A 139 -2.79 14.11 12.71
C LEU A 139 -1.46 13.42 12.95
N LEU A 140 -1.49 12.21 13.47
CA LEU A 140 -0.34 11.32 13.56
C LEU A 140 -0.79 9.91 13.22
N ASP A 141 -0.26 9.35 12.14
CA ASP A 141 -0.43 7.96 11.75
C ASP A 141 0.91 7.24 11.85
N LEU A 142 0.89 6.09 12.48
CA LEU A 142 2.02 5.16 12.56
C LEU A 142 1.62 3.87 11.87
N GLY A 143 2.47 3.39 10.98
CA GLY A 143 2.27 2.17 10.24
C GLY A 143 3.48 1.25 10.32
N TYR A 144 3.21 -0.02 10.20
CA TYR A 144 4.19 -1.07 10.05
C TYR A 144 3.70 -2.08 9.05
N THR A 145 4.55 -2.42 8.09
CA THR A 145 4.30 -3.48 7.12
C THR A 145 5.48 -4.45 7.14
N ASN A 146 5.19 -5.74 7.24
CA ASN A 146 6.13 -6.80 6.94
C ASN A 146 5.64 -7.55 5.71
N PHE A 147 6.49 -7.69 4.72
CA PHE A 147 6.26 -8.51 3.54
C PHE A 147 7.34 -9.58 3.45
N SER A 148 6.96 -10.80 3.12
CA SER A 148 7.89 -11.90 2.90
C SER A 148 7.51 -12.70 1.67
N HIS A 149 8.53 -13.08 0.92
CA HIS A 149 8.48 -13.99 -0.21
C HIS A 149 9.20 -15.28 0.20
N LYS A 150 8.55 -16.41 0.10
CA LYS A 150 9.07 -17.65 0.71
C LYS A 150 10.35 -18.15 0.08
N TYR A 151 10.42 -18.14 -1.25
CA TYR A 151 11.56 -18.66 -1.98
C TYR A 151 12.18 -17.58 -2.84
N ALA A 152 13.50 -17.59 -3.00
CA ALA A 152 14.21 -16.77 -3.97
C ALA A 152 14.10 -17.37 -5.38
N LEU A 153 15.21 -17.60 -6.05
CA LEU A 153 15.26 -18.22 -7.38
C LEU A 153 15.12 -19.74 -7.34
N SER A 154 15.33 -20.36 -6.20
CA SER A 154 15.12 -21.79 -5.97
C SER A 154 14.42 -22.03 -4.65
N LYS A 155 13.79 -23.19 -4.49
CA LYS A 155 13.14 -23.61 -3.24
C LYS A 155 14.11 -23.91 -2.09
N GLU A 156 15.39 -23.95 -2.37
CA GLU A 156 16.47 -24.17 -1.40
C GLU A 156 16.96 -22.87 -0.77
N GLN A 157 16.51 -21.74 -1.28
CA GLN A 157 16.88 -20.40 -0.81
C GLN A 157 15.67 -19.68 -0.27
N ASP A 158 15.83 -19.09 0.90
CA ASP A 158 14.81 -18.18 1.46
C ASP A 158 14.64 -16.95 0.57
N GLY A 159 13.42 -16.52 0.42
CA GLY A 159 13.09 -15.32 -0.34
C GLY A 159 13.34 -14.03 0.43
N PRO A 160 13.23 -12.90 -0.23
CA PRO A 160 13.39 -11.59 0.40
C PRO A 160 12.29 -11.33 1.43
N THR A 161 12.68 -10.59 2.46
CA THR A 161 11.75 -10.04 3.46
C THR A 161 11.96 -8.54 3.55
N GLU A 162 10.87 -7.79 3.63
CA GLU A 162 10.86 -6.34 3.79
C GLU A 162 10.10 -5.97 5.06
N HIS A 163 10.67 -5.03 5.82
CA HIS A 163 10.01 -4.35 6.92
C HIS A 163 9.93 -2.87 6.60
N THR A 164 8.71 -2.33 6.53
CA THR A 164 8.48 -0.92 6.31
C THR A 164 7.87 -0.30 7.55
N PHE A 165 8.44 0.79 8.02
CA PHE A 165 7.90 1.63 9.09
C PHE A 165 7.53 2.97 8.49
N ASP A 166 6.29 3.39 8.67
CA ASP A 166 5.79 4.66 8.19
C ASP A 166 5.25 5.54 9.31
N VAL A 167 5.55 6.81 9.22
CA VAL A 167 5.05 7.86 10.10
C VAL A 167 4.52 8.98 9.23
N LYS A 168 3.22 9.28 9.34
CA LYS A 168 2.62 10.43 8.70
C LYS A 168 2.12 11.39 9.76
N PHE A 169 2.37 12.67 9.59
CA PHE A 169 1.93 13.69 10.51
C PHE A 169 1.44 14.94 9.79
N ASP A 170 0.57 15.67 10.43
CA ASP A 170 0.18 17.05 10.10
C ASP A 170 -0.05 17.81 11.40
N LEU A 171 0.55 18.96 11.51
CA LEU A 171 0.35 19.88 12.61
C LEU A 171 -0.03 21.25 12.02
N ASN A 172 -1.16 21.79 12.43
CA ASN A 172 -1.60 23.07 11.92
C ASN A 172 -2.26 23.94 13.00
N ALA A 173 -2.17 25.22 12.82
CA ALA A 173 -2.80 26.21 13.68
C ALA A 173 -3.70 27.15 12.87
N ARG A 174 -4.89 27.42 13.39
CA ARG A 174 -5.83 28.39 12.83
C ARG A 174 -5.52 29.77 13.41
N PHE A 175 -5.52 30.79 12.56
CA PHE A 175 -5.38 32.18 12.95
C PHE A 175 -6.17 33.08 11.99
N GLY A 176 -6.61 34.24 12.48
CA GLY A 176 -7.22 35.27 11.64
C GLY A 176 -8.41 34.79 10.80
N GLY A 177 -9.36 34.09 11.38
CA GLY A 177 -10.54 33.57 10.66
C GLY A 177 -10.31 32.23 10.00
N GLU A 178 -10.46 32.14 8.69
CA GLU A 178 -10.35 30.90 7.90
C GLU A 178 -8.92 30.61 7.40
N GLN A 179 -7.90 31.13 8.10
CA GLN A 179 -6.50 30.93 7.75
C GLN A 179 -5.87 29.86 8.61
N ARG A 180 -5.02 29.02 8.00
CA ARG A 180 -4.22 28.00 8.70
C ARG A 180 -2.79 28.02 8.20
N ILE A 181 -1.85 27.88 9.10
CA ILE A 181 -0.46 27.53 8.80
C ILE A 181 -0.22 26.13 9.32
N GLY A 182 0.50 25.32 8.56
CA GLY A 182 0.73 23.94 8.94
C GLY A 182 2.04 23.38 8.41
N LEU A 183 2.44 22.29 9.03
CA LEU A 183 3.55 21.44 8.62
C LEU A 183 3.05 19.99 8.59
N GLY A 184 2.92 19.46 7.39
CA GLY A 184 2.69 18.04 7.17
C GLY A 184 4.00 17.32 6.83
N GLY A 185 3.95 16.01 6.81
CA GLY A 185 5.05 15.20 6.35
C GLY A 185 4.79 13.71 6.51
N ASN A 186 5.68 12.94 5.91
CA ASN A 186 5.79 11.50 6.11
C ASN A 186 7.25 11.08 6.15
N VAL A 187 7.50 10.01 6.89
CA VAL A 187 8.80 9.33 6.93
C VAL A 187 8.52 7.86 6.74
N GLU A 188 9.21 7.24 5.79
CA GLU A 188 9.16 5.81 5.54
C GLU A 188 10.57 5.24 5.67
N TYR A 189 10.71 4.16 6.40
CA TYR A 189 11.98 3.45 6.56
C TYR A 189 11.80 2.03 6.06
N PHE A 190 12.66 1.65 5.11
CA PHE A 190 12.69 0.34 4.47
C PHE A 190 13.89 -0.45 4.95
N ASN A 191 13.63 -1.63 5.48
CA ASN A 191 14.63 -2.57 5.91
C ASN A 191 14.45 -3.89 5.17
N TYR A 192 15.47 -4.31 4.43
CA TYR A 192 15.46 -5.49 3.60
C TYR A 192 16.32 -6.60 4.19
N SER A 193 15.82 -7.83 4.13
CA SER A 193 16.60 -9.05 4.27
C SER A 193 16.59 -9.78 2.94
N LEU A 194 17.74 -9.79 2.28
CA LEU A 194 17.88 -10.29 0.91
C LEU A 194 18.48 -11.69 0.89
N PRO A 195 18.10 -12.53 -0.08
CA PRO A 195 18.72 -13.83 -0.27
C PRO A 195 20.17 -13.69 -0.73
N THR A 196 21.03 -14.57 -0.21
CA THR A 196 22.43 -14.65 -0.63
C THR A 196 22.63 -15.85 -1.53
N MET A 197 23.43 -15.71 -2.56
CA MET A 197 23.81 -16.78 -3.49
C MET A 197 25.32 -16.93 -3.51
N GLY A 198 25.82 -18.09 -3.04
CA GLY A 198 27.27 -18.32 -2.94
C GLY A 198 28.02 -17.36 -2.02
N GLY A 199 27.34 -16.79 -1.01
CA GLY A 199 27.93 -15.82 -0.09
C GLY A 199 27.93 -14.36 -0.58
N GLN A 200 27.34 -14.10 -1.76
CA GLN A 200 27.12 -12.76 -2.28
C GLN A 200 25.63 -12.44 -2.29
N GLU A 201 25.28 -11.19 -1.98
CA GLU A 201 23.90 -10.70 -2.13
C GLU A 201 23.52 -10.71 -3.62
N TYR A 202 22.35 -11.28 -3.90
CA TYR A 202 21.87 -11.44 -5.26
C TYR A 202 21.21 -10.16 -5.81
N LEU A 203 20.75 -9.29 -4.91
CA LEU A 203 20.08 -8.03 -5.22
C LEU A 203 20.76 -6.91 -4.42
N GLU A 204 21.09 -5.83 -5.09
CA GLU A 204 21.69 -4.64 -4.47
C GLU A 204 20.58 -3.68 -3.97
N PHE A 205 19.77 -4.12 -3.01
CA PHE A 205 18.84 -3.24 -2.31
C PHE A 205 19.40 -2.92 -0.92
N GLU A 206 19.48 -1.64 -0.62
CA GLU A 206 19.93 -1.17 0.67
C GLU A 206 18.79 -0.66 1.53
N ASN A 207 18.97 -0.78 2.84
CA ASN A 207 18.10 -0.12 3.78
C ASN A 207 18.17 1.38 3.58
N HIS A 208 17.03 2.02 3.44
CA HIS A 208 16.96 3.46 3.23
C HIS A 208 15.75 4.08 3.93
N ALA A 209 15.79 5.38 4.08
CA ALA A 209 14.66 6.15 4.56
C ALA A 209 14.30 7.24 3.53
N GLU A 210 13.01 7.44 3.37
CA GLU A 210 12.43 8.54 2.63
C GLU A 210 11.67 9.45 3.59
N ALA A 211 11.94 10.74 3.56
CA ALA A 211 11.26 11.72 4.38
C ALA A 211 10.77 12.88 3.53
N THR A 212 9.51 13.24 3.67
CA THR A 212 8.92 14.42 3.04
C THR A 212 8.41 15.36 4.11
N LEU A 213 8.78 16.64 4.02
CA LEU A 213 8.23 17.73 4.79
C LEU A 213 7.41 18.63 3.88
N SER A 214 6.22 18.99 4.33
CA SER A 214 5.25 19.75 3.53
C SER A 214 4.72 20.95 4.33
N PRO A 215 5.52 22.02 4.47
CA PRO A 215 5.01 23.27 5.02
C PRO A 215 3.95 23.88 4.11
N TYR A 216 2.91 24.44 4.69
CA TYR A 216 1.82 25.05 3.93
C TYR A 216 1.13 26.19 4.66
N TYR A 217 0.52 27.05 3.86
CA TYR A 217 -0.46 28.03 4.26
C TYR A 217 -1.76 27.75 3.53
N LYS A 218 -2.87 27.72 4.25
CA LYS A 218 -4.21 27.53 3.70
C LYS A 218 -5.10 28.68 4.09
N VAL A 219 -5.86 29.19 3.14
CA VAL A 219 -6.89 30.19 3.35
C VAL A 219 -8.16 29.79 2.62
N SER A 220 -9.30 30.01 3.25
CA SER A 220 -10.62 29.68 2.71
C SER A 220 -11.49 30.93 2.71
N GLY A 221 -12.28 31.13 1.66
CA GLY A 221 -13.37 32.06 1.58
C GLY A 221 -14.70 31.34 1.42
N ASP A 222 -15.79 32.06 1.19
CA ASP A 222 -17.13 31.45 1.12
C ASP A 222 -17.27 30.44 -0.01
N ASN A 223 -16.61 30.65 -1.14
CA ASN A 223 -16.71 29.83 -2.34
C ASN A 223 -15.35 29.44 -2.93
N TRP A 224 -14.27 29.58 -2.19
CA TRP A 224 -12.94 29.23 -2.65
C TRP A 224 -12.02 28.77 -1.50
N ASN A 225 -11.07 27.92 -1.83
CA ASN A 225 -9.99 27.49 -0.96
C ASN A 225 -8.66 27.61 -1.72
N LEU A 226 -7.64 28.06 -1.03
CA LEU A 226 -6.28 28.15 -1.57
C LEU A 226 -5.30 27.54 -0.56
N LYS A 227 -4.48 26.62 -1.02
CA LYS A 227 -3.34 26.07 -0.27
C LYS A 227 -2.07 26.41 -1.04
N LEU A 228 -1.15 27.07 -0.38
CA LEU A 228 0.19 27.38 -0.87
C LEU A 228 1.19 26.61 -0.01
N GLY A 229 2.01 25.78 -0.62
CA GLY A 229 2.98 24.96 0.10
C GLY A 229 4.13 24.51 -0.78
N ALA A 230 5.02 23.72 -0.17
CA ALA A 230 6.09 23.05 -0.85
C ALA A 230 6.22 21.63 -0.29
N ASN A 231 6.73 20.70 -1.09
CA ASN A 231 7.20 19.40 -0.64
C ASN A 231 8.72 19.39 -0.70
N ILE A 232 9.35 19.02 0.39
CA ILE A 232 10.80 18.91 0.55
C ILE A 232 11.06 17.44 0.87
N MET A 233 11.70 16.72 -0.06
CA MET A 233 11.96 15.29 0.06
C MET A 233 13.43 15.03 0.27
N PHE A 234 13.72 14.11 1.19
CA PHE A 234 15.04 13.57 1.48
C PHE A 234 14.99 12.06 1.34
N VAL A 235 15.95 11.51 0.62
CA VAL A 235 16.16 10.07 0.51
C VAL A 235 17.55 9.76 1.02
N THR A 236 17.68 8.80 1.94
CA THR A 236 18.96 8.32 2.46
C THR A 236 19.36 7.03 1.74
N GLY A 237 20.60 6.60 1.92
CA GLY A 237 21.20 5.43 1.27
C GLY A 237 22.40 5.87 0.42
N ASP A 238 22.97 4.96 -0.37
CA ASP A 238 24.18 5.23 -1.18
C ASP A 238 23.98 6.37 -2.19
N ASN A 239 22.76 6.59 -2.62
CA ASN A 239 22.38 7.67 -3.53
C ASN A 239 21.47 8.69 -2.84
N SER A 240 21.91 9.22 -1.70
CA SER A 240 21.16 10.27 -0.98
C SER A 240 20.76 11.42 -1.90
N LYS A 241 19.48 11.78 -1.89
CA LYS A 241 18.92 12.82 -2.75
C LYS A 241 18.09 13.81 -1.95
N PHE A 242 18.14 15.05 -2.39
CA PHE A 242 17.27 16.13 -1.94
C PHE A 242 16.49 16.66 -3.12
N MET A 243 15.18 16.80 -2.94
CA MET A 243 14.28 17.34 -3.97
C MET A 243 13.29 18.29 -3.33
N ALA A 244 12.89 19.32 -4.06
CA ALA A 244 11.85 20.24 -3.63
C ALA A 244 10.90 20.52 -4.78
N SER A 245 9.60 20.61 -4.47
CA SER A 245 8.56 20.93 -5.44
C SER A 245 7.49 21.82 -4.83
N PRO A 246 6.83 22.68 -5.63
CA PRO A 246 5.66 23.39 -5.17
C PRO A 246 4.52 22.42 -4.88
N ASN A 247 3.66 22.79 -3.92
CA ASN A 247 2.42 22.07 -3.60
C ASN A 247 1.32 23.14 -3.47
N ILE A 248 0.72 23.49 -4.61
CA ILE A 248 -0.28 24.53 -4.70
C ILE A 248 -1.59 23.91 -5.16
N THR A 249 -2.63 24.10 -4.40
CA THR A 249 -3.98 23.68 -4.78
C THR A 249 -4.95 24.84 -4.57
N ALA A 250 -5.83 25.03 -5.51
CA ALA A 250 -6.95 25.93 -5.35
C ALA A 250 -8.25 25.19 -5.68
N ASP A 251 -9.33 25.67 -5.12
CA ASP A 251 -10.68 25.15 -5.31
C ASP A 251 -11.60 26.34 -5.34
N VAL A 252 -12.33 26.52 -6.42
CA VAL A 252 -13.22 27.68 -6.63
C VAL A 252 -14.55 27.19 -7.17
N GLU A 253 -15.63 27.50 -6.46
CA GLU A 253 -16.99 27.32 -6.97
C GLU A 253 -17.36 28.51 -7.87
N VAL A 254 -17.43 28.28 -9.18
CA VAL A 254 -17.67 29.31 -10.19
C VAL A 254 -19.16 29.47 -10.54
N ALA A 255 -19.96 28.44 -10.27
CA ALA A 255 -21.41 28.45 -10.43
C ALA A 255 -22.03 27.32 -9.63
N ASP A 256 -23.35 27.33 -9.41
CA ASP A 256 -24.10 26.27 -8.79
C ASP A 256 -23.67 24.89 -9.38
N LYS A 257 -23.10 24.02 -8.57
CA LYS A 257 -22.60 22.68 -8.93
C LYS A 257 -21.41 22.64 -9.89
N THR A 258 -20.69 23.75 -10.08
CA THR A 258 -19.49 23.80 -10.93
C THR A 258 -18.30 24.27 -10.12
N GLN A 259 -17.32 23.38 -9.96
CA GLN A 259 -16.07 23.64 -9.24
C GLN A 259 -14.87 23.54 -10.18
N LEU A 260 -13.91 24.43 -10.02
CA LEU A 260 -12.60 24.40 -10.69
C LEU A 260 -11.52 24.00 -9.67
N TYR A 261 -10.70 23.03 -10.03
CA TYR A 261 -9.59 22.53 -9.22
C TYR A 261 -8.25 22.68 -9.95
N PRO A 262 -7.66 23.88 -10.01
CA PRO A 262 -6.30 24.01 -10.46
C PRO A 262 -5.34 23.44 -9.42
N VAL A 263 -4.49 22.53 -9.86
CA VAL A 263 -3.49 21.88 -9.03
C VAL A 263 -2.14 21.98 -9.71
N SER A 264 -1.14 22.45 -8.98
CA SER A 264 0.26 22.42 -9.40
C SER A 264 1.05 21.62 -8.39
N TYR A 265 1.42 20.41 -8.79
CA TYR A 265 2.44 19.61 -8.11
C TYR A 265 3.29 18.92 -9.15
N THR A 266 4.56 18.78 -8.89
CA THR A 266 5.43 17.91 -9.70
C THR A 266 5.42 16.53 -9.07
N HIS A 267 5.11 15.49 -9.87
CA HIS A 267 5.43 14.13 -9.49
C HIS A 267 6.95 13.98 -9.47
N LEU A 268 7.51 13.86 -8.30
CA LEU A 268 8.90 13.46 -8.14
C LEU A 268 8.94 11.96 -8.34
N THR A 269 9.08 11.54 -9.60
CA THR A 269 9.42 10.15 -9.89
C THR A 269 10.92 9.99 -9.63
N LEU A 270 11.28 9.05 -8.76
CA LEU A 270 12.66 8.60 -8.66
C LEU A 270 13.08 8.12 -10.06
N PRO A 271 14.21 8.58 -10.61
CA PRO A 271 14.70 8.03 -11.86
C PRO A 271 14.98 6.54 -11.64
N THR A 272 14.22 5.68 -12.31
CA THR A 272 14.55 4.26 -12.44
C THR A 272 15.83 4.18 -13.26
N THR A 273 16.94 3.91 -12.61
CA THR A 273 18.21 3.55 -13.27
C THR A 273 18.21 2.09 -13.62
#